data_6499b919bef4b21a737fe54dde65181a
#
_entry.id   6499b919bef4b21a737fe54dde65181a
#
_cell.length_a   1.000
_cell.length_b   1.000
_cell.length_c   1.000
_cell.angle_alpha   90.00
_cell.angle_beta   90.00
_cell.angle_gamma   90.00
#
_symmetry.space_group_name_H-M   'P 1'
#
loop_
_entity.id
_entity.type
_entity.pdbx_description
1 polymer ?
#
loop_
_entity_poly.entity_id
_entity_poly.type
_entity_poly.pdbx_seq_one_letter_code
_entity_poly.pdbx_strand_id
1 'polypeptide(L)'
;VKFLHTSITVRRMDESLAFYTEVLGLRFERRRPIPQNHAEIAFVVDPESGARIELTHWDGKETFDAGEQLDHLAFEVKDLDGWLARARGRGVRVAKEPYRLAGGSGRIAFVLDPNDVWIELIERDAPSA
;
A
#
# COMPACT_ATOMS: atom_id res chain seq x y z
N VAL A 1 6.62 12.73 21.85
CA VAL A 1 6.90 12.00 20.61
C VAL A 1 5.63 11.91 19.79
N LYS A 2 5.72 12.16 18.49
CA LYS A 2 4.59 12.09 17.56
C LYS A 2 4.99 11.25 16.35
N PHE A 3 4.23 10.20 16.07
CA PHE A 3 4.45 9.40 14.87
C PHE A 3 4.00 10.18 13.63
N LEU A 4 4.84 10.25 12.58
CA LEU A 4 4.55 11.05 11.39
C LEU A 4 4.19 10.21 10.17
N HIS A 5 5.00 9.22 9.83
CA HIS A 5 4.78 8.41 8.63
C HIS A 5 5.63 7.13 8.65
N THR A 6 5.30 6.22 7.74
CA THR A 6 6.11 5.05 7.42
C THR A 6 6.75 5.29 6.06
N SER A 7 8.05 4.99 5.94
CA SER A 7 8.75 5.09 4.65
C SER A 7 9.02 3.71 4.09
N ILE A 8 8.76 3.54 2.79
CA ILE A 8 9.10 2.31 2.07
C ILE A 8 9.99 2.65 0.88
N THR A 9 10.93 1.75 0.58
CA THR A 9 11.79 1.86 -0.59
C THR A 9 11.03 1.39 -1.82
N VAL A 10 11.09 2.16 -2.91
CA VAL A 10 10.42 1.83 -4.17
C VAL A 10 11.43 1.73 -5.30
N ARG A 11 11.16 0.84 -6.26
CA ARG A 11 12.02 0.65 -7.44
C ARG A 11 11.84 1.78 -8.45
N ARG A 12 10.61 2.19 -8.68
CA ARG A 12 10.25 3.25 -9.63
C ARG A 12 9.16 4.10 -9.03
N MET A 13 9.43 5.40 -8.94
CA MET A 13 8.50 6.32 -8.27
C MET A 13 7.16 6.41 -8.99
N ASP A 14 7.14 6.56 -10.31
CA ASP A 14 5.88 6.71 -11.05
C ASP A 14 4.97 5.49 -10.90
N GLU A 15 5.54 4.30 -10.99
CA GLU A 15 4.81 3.04 -10.83
C GLU A 15 4.20 2.92 -9.43
N SER A 16 4.98 3.26 -8.41
CA SER A 16 4.51 3.20 -7.02
C SER A 16 3.47 4.26 -6.73
N LEU A 17 3.65 5.48 -7.21
CA LEU A 17 2.65 6.53 -7.07
C LEU A 17 1.32 6.13 -7.71
N ALA A 18 1.37 5.55 -8.92
CA ALA A 18 0.16 5.08 -9.59
C ALA A 18 -0.56 4.02 -8.76
N PHE A 19 0.18 3.06 -8.18
CA PHE A 19 -0.41 2.03 -7.34
C PHE A 19 -1.10 2.63 -6.10
N TYR A 20 -0.38 3.45 -5.34
CA TYR A 20 -0.92 3.98 -4.08
C TYR A 20 -2.04 4.98 -4.29
N THR A 21 -2.05 5.74 -5.38
CA THR A 21 -3.11 6.71 -5.66
C THR A 21 -4.28 6.11 -6.45
N GLU A 22 -4.02 5.37 -7.51
CA GLU A 22 -5.08 4.87 -8.41
C GLU A 22 -5.67 3.54 -7.96
N VAL A 23 -4.86 2.65 -7.36
CA VAL A 23 -5.34 1.34 -6.91
C VAL A 23 -5.85 1.43 -5.47
N LEU A 24 -5.07 2.00 -4.55
CA LEU A 24 -5.43 2.10 -3.14
C LEU A 24 -6.21 3.36 -2.79
N GLY A 25 -6.24 4.37 -3.66
CA GLY A 25 -7.05 5.57 -3.45
C GLY A 25 -6.46 6.58 -2.48
N LEU A 26 -5.16 6.48 -2.17
CA LEU A 26 -4.51 7.50 -1.36
C LEU A 26 -4.34 8.76 -2.20
N ARG A 27 -4.24 9.91 -1.53
CA ARG A 27 -4.05 11.20 -2.19
C ARG A 27 -2.58 11.53 -2.29
N PHE A 28 -2.12 11.90 -3.49
CA PHE A 28 -0.78 12.44 -3.69
C PHE A 28 -0.65 13.78 -2.95
N GLU A 29 0.42 13.92 -2.17
CA GLU A 29 0.67 15.16 -1.42
C GLU A 29 1.82 15.97 -2.05
N ARG A 30 3.00 15.36 -2.23
CA ARG A 30 4.16 16.05 -2.79
C ARG A 30 5.22 15.05 -3.25
N ARG A 31 6.10 15.53 -4.12
CA ARG A 31 7.24 14.76 -4.64
C ARG A 31 8.42 15.72 -4.81
N ARG A 32 9.60 15.33 -4.35
CA ARG A 32 10.78 16.16 -4.50
C ARG A 32 12.08 15.34 -4.39
N PRO A 33 13.17 15.82 -5.04
CA PRO A 33 14.48 15.22 -4.82
C PRO A 33 15.06 15.65 -3.47
N ILE A 34 15.90 14.79 -2.91
CA ILE A 34 16.71 15.06 -1.72
C ILE A 34 18.17 14.84 -2.14
N PRO A 35 18.82 15.87 -2.74
CA PRO A 35 20.14 15.71 -3.34
C PRO A 35 21.21 15.19 -2.37
N GLN A 36 21.19 15.66 -1.11
CA GLN A 36 22.19 15.23 -0.13
C GLN A 36 22.08 13.74 0.24
N ASN A 37 20.94 13.10 -0.03
CA ASN A 37 20.75 11.67 0.22
C ASN A 37 20.81 10.85 -1.07
N HIS A 38 20.99 11.48 -2.23
CA HIS A 38 20.90 10.81 -3.53
C HIS A 38 19.61 10.02 -3.67
N ALA A 39 18.50 10.67 -3.34
CA ALA A 39 17.19 10.03 -3.34
C ALA A 39 16.11 11.00 -3.79
N GLU A 40 14.97 10.42 -4.19
CA GLU A 40 13.74 11.16 -4.43
C GLU A 40 12.68 10.62 -3.46
N ILE A 41 11.87 11.50 -2.92
CA ILE A 41 10.76 11.10 -2.05
C ILE A 41 9.43 11.61 -2.59
N ALA A 42 8.36 10.89 -2.25
CA ALA A 42 6.99 11.34 -2.47
C ALA A 42 6.15 10.93 -1.28
N PHE A 43 5.14 11.73 -0.96
CA PHE A 43 4.19 11.41 0.11
C PHE A 43 2.81 11.17 -0.47
N VAL A 44 2.17 10.12 0.02
CA VAL A 44 0.76 9.85 -0.20
C VAL A 44 0.07 9.81 1.15
N VAL A 45 -1.17 10.27 1.21
CA VAL A 45 -1.92 10.41 2.44
C VAL A 45 -3.31 9.83 2.29
N ASP A 46 -3.76 9.11 3.33
CA ASP A 46 -5.16 8.71 3.40
C ASP A 46 -5.97 9.92 3.91
N PRO A 47 -6.88 10.47 3.10
CA PRO A 47 -7.64 11.65 3.50
C PRO A 47 -8.60 11.39 4.66
N GLU A 48 -8.96 10.14 4.90
CA GLU A 48 -9.89 9.77 5.98
C GLU A 48 -9.17 9.62 7.31
N SER A 49 -8.09 8.86 7.36
CA SER A 49 -7.35 8.62 8.60
C SER A 49 -6.23 9.62 8.85
N GLY A 50 -5.73 10.29 7.82
CA GLY A 50 -4.54 11.13 7.89
C GLY A 50 -3.23 10.36 7.86
N ALA A 51 -3.27 9.04 7.75
CA ALA A 51 -2.05 8.23 7.68
C ALA A 51 -1.24 8.56 6.44
N ARG A 52 0.07 8.65 6.59
CA ARG A 52 1.00 8.98 5.51
C ARG A 52 1.99 7.87 5.25
N ILE A 53 2.29 7.69 3.98
CA ILE A 53 3.37 6.82 3.53
C ILE A 53 4.34 7.67 2.72
N GLU A 54 5.63 7.58 3.06
CA GLU A 54 6.70 8.16 2.26
C GLU A 54 7.23 7.10 1.32
N LEU A 55 7.23 7.38 0.02
CA LEU A 55 7.84 6.53 -0.98
C LEU A 55 9.24 7.08 -1.24
N THR A 56 10.27 6.25 -1.06
CA THR A 56 11.66 6.67 -1.24
C THR A 56 12.32 5.87 -2.35
N HIS A 57 12.79 6.56 -3.38
CA HIS A 57 13.57 5.96 -4.45
C HIS A 57 15.00 6.45 -4.35
N TRP A 58 15.94 5.51 -4.14
CA TRP A 58 17.37 5.81 -4.11
C TRP A 58 17.91 5.86 -5.53
N ASP A 59 18.66 6.91 -5.87
CA ASP A 59 19.16 7.13 -7.21
C ASP A 59 19.91 5.92 -7.75
N GLY A 60 19.51 5.47 -8.94
CA GLY A 60 20.11 4.33 -9.62
C GLY A 60 19.79 2.96 -9.04
N LYS A 61 18.99 2.89 -7.97
CA LYS A 61 18.70 1.62 -7.29
C LYS A 61 17.34 1.08 -7.70
N GLU A 62 17.32 0.16 -8.63
CA GLU A 62 16.09 -0.52 -9.07
C GLU A 62 15.88 -1.88 -8.41
N THR A 63 16.85 -2.36 -7.64
CA THR A 63 16.75 -3.60 -6.87
C THR A 63 17.17 -3.36 -5.43
N PHE A 64 16.58 -4.08 -4.51
CA PHE A 64 16.91 -4.03 -3.10
C PHE A 64 16.53 -5.35 -2.44
N ASP A 65 17.14 -5.63 -1.31
CA ASP A 65 16.81 -6.82 -0.54
C ASP A 65 15.52 -6.57 0.25
N ALA A 66 14.54 -7.44 0.07
CA ALA A 66 13.34 -7.42 0.88
C ALA A 66 13.69 -7.93 2.28
N GLY A 67 13.50 -7.10 3.29
CA GLY A 67 13.67 -7.51 4.67
C GLY A 67 12.48 -8.33 5.17
N GLU A 68 12.59 -8.83 6.39
CA GLU A 68 11.53 -9.60 7.03
C GLU A 68 10.78 -8.81 8.11
N GLN A 69 11.19 -7.57 8.37
CA GLN A 69 10.62 -6.76 9.45
C GLN A 69 9.28 -6.11 9.09
N LEU A 70 9.16 -5.57 7.89
CA LEU A 70 7.89 -5.02 7.42
C LEU A 70 7.01 -6.19 6.97
N ASP A 71 5.99 -6.51 7.74
CA ASP A 71 5.10 -7.62 7.40
C ASP A 71 4.11 -7.23 6.30
N HIS A 72 3.33 -6.19 6.54
CA HIS A 72 2.34 -5.71 5.56
C HIS A 72 1.83 -4.32 5.93
N LEU A 73 1.12 -3.71 4.98
CA LEU A 73 0.29 -2.53 5.19
C LEU A 73 -1.18 -2.97 5.07
N ALA A 74 -2.05 -2.44 5.91
CA ALA A 74 -3.45 -2.85 5.94
C ALA A 74 -4.38 -1.70 5.54
N PHE A 75 -5.39 -2.04 4.74
CA PHE A 75 -6.41 -1.10 4.26
C PHE A 75 -7.79 -1.74 4.41
N GLU A 76 -8.76 -0.93 4.85
CA GLU A 76 -10.15 -1.38 4.90
C GLU A 76 -10.81 -1.14 3.55
N VAL A 77 -11.55 -2.14 3.07
CA VAL A 77 -12.36 -2.03 1.85
C VAL A 77 -13.78 -2.46 2.16
N LYS A 78 -14.75 -1.89 1.45
CA LYS A 78 -16.18 -2.19 1.68
C LYS A 78 -16.69 -3.36 0.85
N ASP A 79 -16.18 -3.53 -0.35
CA ASP A 79 -16.57 -4.59 -1.27
C ASP A 79 -15.30 -5.29 -1.76
N LEU A 80 -14.86 -6.30 -1.02
CA LEU A 80 -13.58 -6.96 -1.29
C LEU A 80 -13.57 -7.65 -2.65
N ASP A 81 -14.64 -8.36 -3.00
CA ASP A 81 -14.69 -9.08 -4.29
C ASP A 81 -14.64 -8.09 -5.46
N GLY A 82 -15.43 -7.03 -5.39
CA GLY A 82 -15.45 -5.99 -6.42
C GLY A 82 -14.11 -5.24 -6.49
N TRP A 83 -13.51 -4.94 -5.35
CA TRP A 83 -12.21 -4.29 -5.29
C TRP A 83 -11.13 -5.15 -5.96
N LEU A 84 -11.10 -6.45 -5.64
CA LEU A 84 -10.13 -7.38 -6.24
C LEU A 84 -10.33 -7.53 -7.75
N ALA A 85 -11.58 -7.57 -8.22
CA ALA A 85 -11.84 -7.64 -9.65
C ALA A 85 -11.27 -6.41 -10.38
N ARG A 86 -11.47 -5.21 -9.81
CA ARG A 86 -10.91 -3.98 -10.39
C ARG A 86 -9.37 -3.98 -10.34
N ALA A 87 -8.80 -4.42 -9.23
CA ALA A 87 -7.35 -4.48 -9.06
C ALA A 87 -6.73 -5.45 -10.08
N ARG A 88 -7.31 -6.63 -10.26
CA ARG A 88 -6.87 -7.59 -11.27
C ARG A 88 -6.93 -7.00 -12.68
N GLY A 89 -7.97 -6.24 -12.98
CA GLY A 89 -8.11 -5.55 -14.27
C GLY A 89 -7.00 -4.54 -14.52
N ARG A 90 -6.34 -4.06 -13.47
CA ARG A 90 -5.19 -3.15 -13.56
C ARG A 90 -3.85 -3.87 -13.45
N GLY A 91 -3.85 -5.20 -13.46
CA GLY A 91 -2.61 -5.98 -13.39
C GLY A 91 -2.04 -6.17 -11.99
N VAL A 92 -2.83 -5.89 -10.95
CA VAL A 92 -2.38 -6.07 -9.56
C VAL A 92 -2.30 -7.57 -9.26
N ARG A 93 -1.19 -7.99 -8.63
CA ARG A 93 -0.95 -9.38 -8.27
C ARG A 93 -1.66 -9.70 -6.96
N VAL A 94 -2.42 -10.78 -6.93
CA VAL A 94 -3.12 -11.25 -5.73
C VAL A 94 -2.28 -12.34 -5.07
N ALA A 95 -1.85 -12.10 -3.83
CA ALA A 95 -1.02 -13.04 -3.07
C ALA A 95 -1.87 -14.07 -2.33
N LYS A 96 -3.04 -13.64 -1.79
CA LYS A 96 -3.99 -14.55 -1.14
C LYS A 96 -5.42 -14.12 -1.46
N GLU A 97 -6.21 -15.10 -1.92
CA GLU A 97 -7.64 -14.90 -2.18
C GLU A 97 -8.41 -14.68 -0.87
N PRO A 98 -9.61 -14.08 -0.94
CA PRO A 98 -10.40 -13.81 0.27
C PRO A 98 -10.64 -15.06 1.14
N TYR A 99 -10.47 -14.88 2.44
CA TYR A 99 -10.75 -15.92 3.42
C TYR A 99 -11.14 -15.28 4.75
N ARG A 100 -11.77 -16.06 5.62
CA ARG A 100 -12.12 -15.65 6.98
C ARG A 100 -11.10 -16.18 7.97
N LEU A 101 -10.66 -15.31 8.88
CA LEU A 101 -9.85 -15.74 10.00
C LEU A 101 -10.75 -16.38 11.05
N ALA A 102 -10.26 -17.48 11.65
CA ALA A 102 -10.97 -18.13 12.75
C ALA A 102 -11.15 -17.14 13.92
N GLY A 103 -12.40 -16.98 14.36
CA GLY A 103 -12.73 -16.07 15.46
C GLY A 103 -12.80 -14.59 15.08
N GLY A 104 -12.51 -14.24 13.81
CA GLY A 104 -12.62 -12.88 13.32
C GLY A 104 -13.97 -12.58 12.69
N SER A 105 -14.27 -11.28 12.51
CA SER A 105 -15.44 -10.84 11.76
C SER A 105 -14.98 -10.24 10.43
N GLY A 106 -15.55 -10.73 9.33
CA GLY A 106 -15.21 -10.27 7.99
C GLY A 106 -14.19 -11.14 7.28
N ARG A 107 -13.73 -10.68 6.14
CA ARG A 107 -12.80 -11.41 5.29
C ARG A 107 -11.56 -10.57 5.03
N ILE A 108 -10.45 -11.23 4.76
CA ILE A 108 -9.22 -10.58 4.36
C ILE A 108 -8.69 -11.19 3.07
N ALA A 109 -7.90 -10.40 2.35
CA ALA A 109 -7.15 -10.84 1.18
C ALA A 109 -5.83 -10.09 1.16
N PHE A 110 -4.88 -10.54 0.36
CA PHE A 110 -3.59 -9.87 0.19
C PHE A 110 -3.28 -9.66 -1.28
N VAL A 111 -2.84 -8.46 -1.60
CA VAL A 111 -2.25 -8.15 -2.90
C VAL A 111 -0.82 -7.69 -2.70
N LEU A 112 -0.06 -7.60 -3.79
CA LEU A 112 1.31 -7.10 -3.75
C LEU A 112 1.37 -5.73 -4.42
N ASP A 113 2.11 -4.80 -3.80
CA ASP A 113 2.43 -3.55 -4.47
C ASP A 113 3.54 -3.78 -5.52
N PRO A 114 3.94 -2.77 -6.32
CA PRO A 114 5.00 -2.96 -7.32
C PRO A 114 6.37 -3.33 -6.75
N ASN A 115 6.56 -3.20 -5.44
CA ASN A 115 7.83 -3.47 -4.76
C ASN A 115 7.79 -4.76 -3.93
N ASP A 116 6.75 -5.58 -4.12
CA ASP A 116 6.50 -6.82 -3.39
C ASP A 116 6.13 -6.62 -1.92
N VAL A 117 5.69 -5.41 -1.56
CA VAL A 117 5.11 -5.17 -0.25
C VAL A 117 3.73 -5.82 -0.18
N TRP A 118 3.49 -6.58 0.89
CA TRP A 118 2.20 -7.21 1.12
C TRP A 118 1.19 -6.17 1.59
N ILE A 119 0.04 -6.14 0.92
CA ILE A 119 -1.06 -5.24 1.22
C ILE A 119 -2.24 -6.07 1.67
N GLU A 120 -2.60 -5.97 2.94
CA GLU A 120 -3.76 -6.64 3.50
C GLU A 120 -5.00 -5.79 3.26
N LEU A 121 -6.04 -6.43 2.73
CA LEU A 121 -7.33 -5.79 2.50
C LEU A 121 -8.33 -6.42 3.45
N ILE A 122 -8.96 -5.60 4.27
CA ILE A 122 -9.87 -6.06 5.32
C ILE A 122 -11.27 -5.58 4.99
N GLU A 123 -12.18 -6.55 4.81
CA GLU A 123 -13.61 -6.28 4.65
C GLU A 123 -14.31 -6.73 5.93
N ARG A 124 -14.80 -5.77 6.69
CA ARG A 124 -15.49 -6.06 7.93
C ARG A 124 -16.94 -6.45 7.65
N ASP A 125 -17.50 -7.38 8.45
CA ASP A 125 -18.90 -7.70 8.37
C ASP A 125 -19.73 -6.47 8.73
N ALA A 126 -20.89 -6.33 8.09
CA ALA A 126 -21.81 -5.25 8.41
C ALA A 126 -22.23 -5.34 9.89
N PRO A 127 -22.40 -4.19 10.60
CA PRO A 127 -22.90 -4.21 11.96
C PRO A 127 -24.27 -4.91 12.00
N SER A 128 -24.50 -5.72 13.04
CA SER A 128 -25.80 -6.32 13.29
C SER A 128 -26.80 -5.21 13.59
N ALA A 129 -27.98 -5.31 12.93
CA ALA A 129 -29.06 -4.33 13.15
C ALA A 129 -29.65 -4.48 14.56
#